data_2ce2d3e60f340209ab0cad38cc9346c6
#
_entry.id   2ce2d3e60f340209ab0cad38cc9346c6
#
_cell.length_a   1.000
_cell.length_b   1.000
_cell.length_c   1.000
_cell.angle_alpha   90.00
_cell.angle_beta   90.00
_cell.angle_gamma   90.00
#
_symmetry.space_group_name_H-M   'P 1'
#
loop_
_entity.id
_entity.type
_entity.pdbx_description
1 polymer ?
#
loop_
_entity_poly.entity_id
_entity_poly.type
_entity_poly.pdbx_seq_one_letter_code
_entity_poly.pdbx_strand_id
1 'polypeptide(L)'
;MHRLLILVLCIPAYGQTLCPATPTYSICDITFDIPGTMPRDTELNAEFRGPSHRTFLVRAFRSFGNRLTVRFSPSEAGPWDVRLSSTLAQFHDKQFQITANPSDSNGWIEPANLHHFRYTGGAALAALTPPHLWVGDTLPVISGTTLESWVTARARAGVTHVRMQVPNLMDEAAFDELDVRLALVNKQNMVADLVLTPPAGDRQAREEFFRYVIARCAARNVTWVILSDFEKFPHARDLVREISSYLDEDPFHHPRTVGATVTSGVFADEKGMEFREYGSPDWRISAVEDQIYAKPAVSVIQAVSADEFRHQLWNDTMSGTYPEAVTTDPAMLTYLGVWKKAFADTRHWELEPFFDVDNGRGLSLPQTEYLIYIEKPGPVVVRLDGKHKWNVEWINPLDGQVIESKDLKDENYNGSTPDNSHDWVLHIYREGHKEGLKSYHFESRPVLMQDVEVDAGKVPFEIAQPAGDTIPAAAAVPYAAKLKRETKASRNMIYLWTGEVTADGEGYRVLGTATSGEFHVPAGIVHHFPATLHMRVYGLNGLGKLYSLDQNFGIAQ
;
A
#
# COMPACT_ATOMS: atom_id res chain seq x y z
N MET A 1 38.50 -52.43 -9.85
CA MET A 1 37.09 -51.98 -9.98
C MET A 1 37.10 -50.52 -10.42
N HIS A 2 37.03 -50.26 -11.72
CA HIS A 2 36.97 -48.91 -12.31
C HIS A 2 35.51 -48.46 -12.28
N ARG A 3 35.21 -47.40 -11.51
CA ARG A 3 33.91 -46.70 -11.58
C ARG A 3 33.96 -45.77 -12.79
N LEU A 4 33.20 -46.12 -13.80
CA LEU A 4 32.93 -45.27 -14.96
C LEU A 4 32.05 -44.10 -14.50
N LEU A 5 32.60 -42.89 -14.45
CA LEU A 5 31.85 -41.65 -14.24
C LEU A 5 31.16 -41.34 -15.59
N ILE A 6 29.88 -41.62 -15.70
CA ILE A 6 29.07 -41.18 -16.85
C ILE A 6 28.80 -39.70 -16.64
N LEU A 7 29.55 -38.86 -17.35
CA LEU A 7 29.26 -37.43 -17.51
C LEU A 7 28.05 -37.33 -18.44
N VAL A 8 26.87 -37.12 -17.89
CA VAL A 8 25.70 -36.80 -18.71
C VAL A 8 25.89 -35.36 -19.20
N LEU A 9 26.43 -35.23 -20.40
CA LEU A 9 26.39 -33.97 -21.17
C LEU A 9 24.93 -33.71 -21.55
N CYS A 10 24.25 -32.84 -20.83
CA CYS A 10 23.00 -32.23 -21.29
C CYS A 10 23.31 -31.35 -22.50
N ILE A 11 23.19 -31.92 -23.70
CA ILE A 11 23.18 -31.14 -24.94
C ILE A 11 21.86 -30.34 -24.93
N PRO A 12 21.87 -29.00 -24.97
CA PRO A 12 20.63 -28.23 -25.10
C PRO A 12 19.98 -28.57 -26.44
N ALA A 13 18.88 -29.29 -26.40
CA ALA A 13 18.10 -29.60 -27.57
C ALA A 13 17.31 -28.35 -27.99
N TYR A 14 17.62 -27.83 -29.15
CA TYR A 14 16.87 -26.79 -29.85
C TYR A 14 16.55 -25.52 -29.06
N GLY A 15 17.36 -24.47 -29.21
CA GLY A 15 16.97 -23.08 -28.97
C GLY A 15 16.53 -22.72 -27.54
N GLN A 16 16.91 -23.49 -26.54
CA GLN A 16 16.65 -23.16 -25.13
C GLN A 16 17.86 -22.44 -24.54
N THR A 17 17.64 -21.25 -23.97
CA THR A 17 18.65 -20.54 -23.18
C THR A 17 18.22 -20.56 -21.72
N LEU A 18 19.06 -21.17 -20.89
CA LEU A 18 18.87 -21.15 -19.44
C LEU A 18 19.56 -19.93 -18.82
N CYS A 19 19.02 -19.42 -17.73
CA CYS A 19 19.71 -18.41 -16.96
C CYS A 19 20.98 -18.99 -16.32
N PRO A 20 22.05 -18.19 -16.14
CA PRO A 20 23.17 -18.58 -15.29
C PRO A 20 22.73 -18.78 -13.85
N ALA A 21 23.62 -19.26 -12.98
CA ALA A 21 23.35 -19.30 -11.53
C ALA A 21 22.94 -17.88 -11.05
N THR A 22 21.70 -17.76 -10.57
CA THR A 22 21.03 -16.46 -10.33
C THR A 22 20.97 -16.20 -8.81
N PRO A 23 21.26 -15.00 -8.32
CA PRO A 23 21.02 -14.65 -6.93
C PRO A 23 19.55 -14.81 -6.53
N THR A 24 19.27 -15.17 -5.29
CA THR A 24 17.89 -15.18 -4.78
C THR A 24 17.25 -13.79 -4.95
N TYR A 25 15.95 -13.78 -5.24
CA TYR A 25 15.14 -12.58 -5.53
C TYR A 25 15.62 -11.76 -6.75
N SER A 26 16.36 -12.42 -7.65
CA SER A 26 16.78 -11.85 -8.94
C SER A 26 16.18 -12.62 -10.10
N ILE A 27 16.00 -11.93 -11.24
CA ILE A 27 15.38 -12.52 -12.41
C ILE A 27 16.24 -13.60 -13.06
N CYS A 28 15.60 -14.70 -13.35
CA CYS A 28 16.06 -15.80 -14.19
C CYS A 28 15.11 -15.92 -15.39
N ASP A 29 15.53 -15.46 -16.57
CA ASP A 29 14.79 -15.63 -17.81
C ASP A 29 15.23 -16.92 -18.50
N ILE A 30 14.27 -17.81 -18.76
CA ILE A 30 14.46 -19.04 -19.51
C ILE A 30 13.70 -18.88 -20.83
N THR A 31 14.42 -18.89 -21.94
CA THR A 31 13.85 -18.64 -23.27
C THR A 31 13.79 -19.88 -24.13
N PHE A 32 12.75 -19.98 -24.93
CA PHE A 32 12.47 -21.07 -25.85
C PHE A 32 12.18 -20.51 -27.24
N ASP A 33 13.08 -20.78 -28.20
CA ASP A 33 12.85 -20.41 -29.60
C ASP A 33 11.88 -21.41 -30.26
N ILE A 34 10.83 -20.89 -30.87
CA ILE A 34 9.80 -21.68 -31.56
C ILE A 34 10.08 -21.73 -33.05
N PRO A 35 10.42 -22.90 -33.60
CA PRO A 35 10.63 -23.03 -35.06
C PRO A 35 9.32 -22.80 -35.81
N GLY A 36 9.37 -22.00 -36.88
CA GLY A 36 8.20 -21.68 -37.69
C GLY A 36 7.24 -20.69 -37.05
N THR A 37 5.99 -20.66 -37.46
CA THR A 37 4.98 -19.75 -36.94
C THR A 37 4.43 -20.30 -35.63
N MET A 38 4.46 -19.50 -34.56
CA MET A 38 3.88 -19.85 -33.26
C MET A 38 2.35 -19.83 -33.34
N PRO A 39 1.65 -20.93 -33.02
CA PRO A 39 0.19 -20.94 -32.94
C PRO A 39 -0.31 -19.92 -31.91
N ARG A 40 -1.52 -19.39 -32.12
CA ARG A 40 -2.11 -18.39 -31.18
C ARG A 40 -2.40 -18.97 -29.82
N ASP A 41 -2.79 -20.23 -29.77
CA ASP A 41 -3.14 -21.00 -28.56
C ASP A 41 -1.93 -21.68 -27.90
N THR A 42 -0.72 -21.24 -28.25
CA THR A 42 0.50 -21.78 -27.65
C THR A 42 0.57 -21.43 -26.17
N GLU A 43 0.58 -22.45 -25.33
CA GLU A 43 0.82 -22.34 -23.89
C GLU A 43 2.09 -23.07 -23.50
N LEU A 44 2.83 -22.45 -22.57
CA LEU A 44 3.97 -23.05 -21.87
C LEU A 44 3.92 -22.59 -20.42
N ASN A 45 3.92 -23.55 -19.51
CA ASN A 45 4.02 -23.30 -18.07
C ASN A 45 5.23 -24.06 -17.53
N ALA A 46 5.89 -23.48 -16.54
CA ALA A 46 6.99 -24.10 -15.83
C ALA A 46 6.64 -24.24 -14.35
N GLU A 47 6.75 -25.45 -13.84
CA GLU A 47 6.67 -25.75 -12.42
C GLU A 47 8.08 -25.73 -11.85
N PHE A 48 8.34 -24.80 -10.90
CA PHE A 48 9.61 -24.70 -10.19
C PHE A 48 9.44 -25.26 -8.78
N ARG A 49 10.27 -26.24 -8.40
CA ARG A 49 10.27 -26.81 -7.07
C ARG A 49 11.59 -26.50 -6.37
N GLY A 50 11.50 -25.71 -5.29
CA GLY A 50 12.65 -25.24 -4.53
C GLY A 50 13.22 -26.25 -3.53
N PRO A 51 14.34 -25.92 -2.87
CA PRO A 51 14.99 -26.76 -1.86
C PRO A 51 14.07 -27.11 -0.67
N SER A 52 13.18 -26.20 -0.25
CA SER A 52 12.18 -26.44 0.80
C SER A 52 10.94 -27.19 0.31
N HIS A 53 10.92 -27.64 -0.95
CA HIS A 53 9.80 -28.27 -1.64
C HIS A 53 8.61 -27.34 -1.93
N ARG A 54 8.75 -26.03 -1.74
CA ARG A 54 7.76 -25.06 -2.25
C ARG A 54 7.73 -25.12 -3.78
N THR A 55 6.54 -25.06 -4.33
CA THR A 55 6.31 -25.14 -5.77
C THR A 55 5.70 -23.84 -6.28
N PHE A 56 6.23 -23.35 -7.40
CA PHE A 56 5.73 -22.17 -8.11
C PHE A 56 5.35 -22.57 -9.53
N LEU A 57 4.15 -22.21 -9.94
CA LEU A 57 3.69 -22.39 -11.32
C LEU A 57 3.80 -21.06 -12.05
N VAL A 58 4.67 -21.00 -13.06
CA VAL A 58 4.98 -19.78 -13.80
C VAL A 58 4.60 -19.96 -15.25
N ARG A 59 3.74 -19.07 -15.76
CA ARG A 59 3.37 -19.02 -17.17
C ARG A 59 4.44 -18.31 -18.00
N ALA A 60 4.73 -18.81 -19.21
CA ALA A 60 5.55 -18.10 -20.17
C ALA A 60 4.76 -16.96 -20.82
N PHE A 61 5.47 -15.91 -21.20
CA PHE A 61 4.95 -14.84 -22.05
C PHE A 61 5.66 -14.84 -23.44
N ARG A 62 4.99 -14.28 -24.43
CA ARG A 62 5.60 -14.06 -25.75
C ARG A 62 6.57 -12.90 -25.67
N SER A 63 7.80 -13.11 -26.10
CA SER A 63 8.84 -12.11 -26.22
C SER A 63 9.25 -11.94 -27.68
N PHE A 64 10.15 -11.00 -27.96
CA PHE A 64 10.53 -10.62 -29.32
C PHE A 64 10.76 -11.81 -30.28
N GLY A 65 10.21 -11.70 -31.47
CA GLY A 65 10.25 -12.74 -32.47
C GLY A 65 9.34 -13.93 -32.12
N ASN A 66 9.73 -15.11 -32.51
CA ASN A 66 8.97 -16.35 -32.31
C ASN A 66 9.48 -17.08 -31.04
N ARG A 67 9.46 -16.39 -29.90
CA ARG A 67 10.05 -16.83 -28.62
C ARG A 67 9.06 -16.81 -27.48
N LEU A 68 9.14 -17.81 -26.60
CA LEU A 68 8.49 -17.82 -25.28
C LEU A 68 9.54 -17.63 -24.18
N THR A 69 9.22 -16.80 -23.20
CA THR A 69 10.07 -16.55 -22.03
C THR A 69 9.33 -16.93 -20.77
N VAL A 70 9.93 -17.80 -19.95
CA VAL A 70 9.53 -18.04 -18.57
C VAL A 70 10.43 -17.18 -17.68
N ARG A 71 9.84 -16.25 -16.93
CA ARG A 71 10.56 -15.36 -16.03
C ARG A 71 10.30 -15.79 -14.59
N PHE A 72 11.34 -16.19 -13.90
CA PHE A 72 11.28 -16.70 -12.53
C PHE A 72 12.23 -15.92 -11.63
N SER A 73 11.94 -15.89 -10.33
CA SER A 73 12.83 -15.34 -9.32
C SER A 73 12.89 -16.31 -8.14
N PRO A 74 14.01 -17.03 -7.95
CA PRO A 74 14.14 -18.00 -6.89
C PRO A 74 14.19 -17.31 -5.51
N SER A 75 13.37 -17.75 -4.56
CA SER A 75 13.33 -17.20 -3.21
C SER A 75 14.26 -17.92 -2.21
N GLU A 76 14.87 -19.05 -2.62
CA GLU A 76 15.76 -19.86 -1.80
C GLU A 76 17.04 -20.20 -2.55
N ALA A 77 18.17 -20.21 -1.86
CA ALA A 77 19.44 -20.62 -2.45
C ALA A 77 19.50 -22.15 -2.58
N GLY A 78 20.06 -22.63 -3.68
CA GLY A 78 20.22 -24.04 -3.96
C GLY A 78 19.66 -24.45 -5.32
N PRO A 79 19.55 -25.78 -5.57
CA PRO A 79 19.01 -26.32 -6.80
C PRO A 79 17.46 -26.20 -6.83
N TRP A 80 16.94 -25.84 -8.00
CA TRP A 80 15.52 -25.79 -8.30
C TRP A 80 15.20 -26.74 -9.43
N ASP A 81 14.34 -27.72 -9.19
CA ASP A 81 13.84 -28.61 -10.24
C ASP A 81 12.76 -27.91 -11.05
N VAL A 82 12.87 -28.00 -12.38
CA VAL A 82 11.92 -27.36 -13.31
C VAL A 82 11.28 -28.42 -14.20
N ARG A 83 9.95 -28.41 -14.25
CA ARG A 83 9.15 -29.25 -15.16
C ARG A 83 8.28 -28.39 -16.02
N LEU A 84 8.30 -28.62 -17.34
CA LEU A 84 7.49 -27.91 -18.32
C LEU A 84 6.20 -28.64 -18.63
N SER A 85 5.10 -27.89 -18.80
CA SER A 85 3.90 -28.33 -19.47
C SER A 85 3.60 -27.39 -20.65
N SER A 86 3.27 -27.93 -21.83
CA SER A 86 3.09 -27.13 -23.03
C SER A 86 2.13 -27.78 -24.01
N THR A 87 1.41 -26.97 -24.79
CA THR A 87 0.69 -27.42 -26.00
C THR A 87 1.63 -27.84 -27.13
N LEU A 88 2.90 -27.39 -27.08
CA LEU A 88 3.94 -27.80 -28.00
C LEU A 88 4.63 -29.09 -27.50
N ALA A 89 4.44 -30.20 -28.22
CA ALA A 89 4.95 -31.53 -27.80
C ALA A 89 6.45 -31.54 -27.52
N GLN A 90 7.24 -30.72 -28.21
CA GLN A 90 8.69 -30.62 -28.01
C GLN A 90 9.13 -30.07 -26.65
N PHE A 91 8.26 -29.38 -25.94
CA PHE A 91 8.52 -28.82 -24.61
C PHE A 91 7.73 -29.53 -23.50
N HIS A 92 6.70 -30.31 -23.85
CA HIS A 92 5.87 -31.00 -22.88
C HIS A 92 6.68 -32.05 -22.09
N ASP A 93 6.50 -32.10 -20.76
CA ASP A 93 7.20 -32.99 -19.82
C ASP A 93 8.73 -32.87 -19.78
N LYS A 94 9.32 -31.85 -20.40
CA LYS A 94 10.76 -31.61 -20.23
C LYS A 94 11.09 -31.22 -18.82
N GLN A 95 12.23 -31.72 -18.33
CA GLN A 95 12.74 -31.45 -16.99
C GLN A 95 14.20 -31.02 -17.07
N PHE A 96 14.55 -30.06 -16.23
CA PHE A 96 15.92 -29.58 -16.06
C PHE A 96 16.07 -28.94 -14.68
N GLN A 97 17.25 -28.48 -14.34
CA GLN A 97 17.52 -27.83 -13.07
C GLN A 97 18.18 -26.48 -13.29
N ILE A 98 17.85 -25.50 -12.46
CA ILE A 98 18.57 -24.24 -12.33
C ILE A 98 19.16 -24.13 -10.93
N THR A 99 20.12 -23.22 -10.73
CA THR A 99 20.76 -23.01 -9.43
C THR A 99 20.56 -21.56 -8.99
N ALA A 100 20.15 -21.38 -7.74
CA ALA A 100 20.07 -20.06 -7.10
C ALA A 100 21.21 -19.89 -6.09
N ASN A 101 21.89 -18.75 -6.15
CA ASN A 101 22.92 -18.36 -5.20
C ASN A 101 22.32 -17.51 -4.07
N PRO A 102 22.86 -17.59 -2.83
CA PRO A 102 22.46 -16.66 -1.77
C PRO A 102 22.66 -15.20 -2.20
N SER A 103 21.80 -14.30 -1.72
CA SER A 103 21.95 -12.86 -1.87
C SER A 103 21.63 -12.14 -0.56
N ASP A 104 21.97 -10.84 -0.50
CA ASP A 104 21.63 -9.96 0.62
C ASP A 104 20.24 -9.31 0.45
N SER A 105 19.42 -9.80 -0.48
CA SER A 105 18.08 -9.28 -0.68
C SER A 105 17.19 -9.55 0.53
N ASN A 106 16.41 -8.55 0.93
CA ASN A 106 15.39 -8.68 1.98
C ASN A 106 14.14 -9.45 1.51
N GLY A 107 14.05 -9.83 0.25
CA GLY A 107 12.91 -10.51 -0.34
C GLY A 107 11.82 -9.55 -0.84
N TRP A 108 10.60 -10.08 -0.96
CA TRP A 108 9.40 -9.30 -1.31
C TRP A 108 8.86 -8.57 -0.09
N ILE A 109 7.93 -7.65 -0.31
CA ILE A 109 7.19 -7.04 0.79
C ILE A 109 5.87 -7.78 1.03
N GLU A 110 5.39 -7.72 2.26
CA GLU A 110 4.07 -8.22 2.65
C GLU A 110 3.48 -7.37 3.78
N PRO A 111 2.13 -7.30 3.94
CA PRO A 111 1.50 -6.68 5.07
C PRO A 111 1.85 -7.38 6.38
N ALA A 112 1.95 -6.61 7.46
CA ALA A 112 2.24 -7.12 8.78
C ALA A 112 1.79 -6.16 9.89
N ASN A 113 1.68 -6.63 11.15
CA ASN A 113 1.23 -5.85 12.29
C ASN A 113 -0.02 -4.98 11.98
N LEU A 114 -1.02 -5.58 11.34
CA LEU A 114 -2.26 -4.95 10.90
C LEU A 114 -2.05 -3.82 9.88
N HIS A 115 -1.34 -2.74 10.23
CA HIS A 115 -1.27 -1.49 9.46
C HIS A 115 0.11 -1.22 8.83
N HIS A 116 1.03 -2.18 8.87
CA HIS A 116 2.42 -1.98 8.44
C HIS A 116 2.85 -2.97 7.37
N PHE A 117 4.09 -2.81 6.90
CA PHE A 117 4.72 -3.71 5.94
C PHE A 117 6.04 -4.26 6.47
N ARG A 118 6.39 -5.47 6.03
CA ARG A 118 7.70 -6.09 6.26
C ARG A 118 8.22 -6.72 4.97
N TYR A 119 9.48 -7.10 4.99
CA TYR A 119 10.03 -7.97 3.98
C TYR A 119 9.77 -9.44 4.32
N THR A 120 9.68 -10.31 3.31
CA THR A 120 9.46 -11.75 3.49
C THR A 120 10.66 -12.47 4.10
N GLY A 121 11.81 -11.79 4.20
CA GLY A 121 13.03 -12.27 4.82
C GLY A 121 14.02 -12.84 3.82
N GLY A 122 15.29 -12.42 3.92
CA GLY A 122 16.42 -13.13 3.33
C GLY A 122 16.71 -14.41 4.12
N ALA A 123 17.20 -15.42 3.45
CA ALA A 123 17.31 -16.81 3.89
C ALA A 123 18.12 -17.10 5.18
N ALA A 124 18.77 -16.13 5.80
CA ALA A 124 19.70 -16.40 6.89
C ALA A 124 19.10 -16.36 8.30
N LEU A 125 18.01 -15.63 8.54
CA LEU A 125 17.47 -15.44 9.90
C LEU A 125 15.96 -15.14 9.86
N ALA A 126 15.13 -16.16 9.72
CA ALA A 126 13.67 -16.06 9.84
C ALA A 126 13.18 -15.35 11.13
N ALA A 127 14.06 -15.15 12.11
CA ALA A 127 13.77 -14.47 13.36
C ALA A 127 13.93 -12.94 13.30
N LEU A 128 14.50 -12.38 12.24
CA LEU A 128 14.81 -10.94 12.13
C LEU A 128 14.34 -10.37 10.79
N THR A 129 13.09 -10.61 10.44
CA THR A 129 12.49 -10.00 9.26
C THR A 129 12.49 -8.48 9.42
N PRO A 130 13.17 -7.72 8.56
CA PRO A 130 13.24 -6.28 8.72
C PRO A 130 11.88 -5.64 8.41
N PRO A 131 11.48 -4.61 9.15
CA PRO A 131 10.33 -3.80 8.81
C PRO A 131 10.57 -3.09 7.46
N HIS A 132 9.50 -2.83 6.73
CA HIS A 132 9.56 -2.06 5.51
C HIS A 132 8.84 -0.73 5.70
N LEU A 133 9.56 0.37 5.47
CA LEU A 133 9.01 1.71 5.49
C LEU A 133 8.66 2.10 4.05
N TRP A 134 7.36 2.17 3.73
CA TRP A 134 6.89 2.62 2.43
C TRP A 134 7.12 4.12 2.27
N VAL A 135 7.89 4.51 1.26
CA VAL A 135 8.11 5.89 0.81
C VAL A 135 8.01 5.88 -0.69
N GLY A 136 6.88 6.25 -1.23
CA GLY A 136 6.60 6.18 -2.66
C GLY A 136 6.81 7.51 -3.38
N ASP A 137 7.18 7.44 -4.66
CA ASP A 137 7.11 8.56 -5.60
C ASP A 137 6.69 8.07 -6.99
N THR A 138 5.85 8.83 -7.66
CA THR A 138 5.30 8.48 -8.97
C THR A 138 6.26 8.86 -10.10
N LEU A 139 6.58 7.89 -10.96
CA LEU A 139 7.44 8.08 -12.13
C LEU A 139 6.75 8.97 -13.18
N PRO A 140 7.31 10.13 -13.53
CA PRO A 140 6.79 10.95 -14.62
C PRO A 140 7.09 10.31 -15.99
N VAL A 141 6.52 10.89 -17.04
CA VAL A 141 6.77 10.42 -18.44
C VAL A 141 8.17 10.88 -18.88
N ILE A 142 9.18 10.06 -18.60
CA ILE A 142 10.58 10.28 -18.93
C ILE A 142 11.23 8.98 -19.41
N SER A 143 12.36 9.06 -20.12
CA SER A 143 13.12 7.91 -20.63
C SER A 143 14.63 8.16 -20.67
N GLY A 144 15.41 7.16 -21.01
CA GLY A 144 16.86 7.24 -21.21
C GLY A 144 17.63 7.72 -19.98
N THR A 145 18.64 8.56 -20.19
CA THR A 145 19.51 9.07 -19.10
C THR A 145 18.78 9.93 -18.07
N THR A 146 17.68 10.57 -18.46
CA THR A 146 16.80 11.30 -17.54
C THR A 146 16.12 10.35 -16.55
N LEU A 147 15.67 9.18 -17.01
CA LEU A 147 15.10 8.13 -16.18
C LEU A 147 16.12 7.61 -15.16
N GLU A 148 17.32 7.27 -15.58
CA GLU A 148 18.38 6.78 -14.68
C GLU A 148 18.73 7.82 -13.60
N SER A 149 18.84 9.09 -13.99
CA SER A 149 19.11 10.19 -13.08
C SER A 149 17.97 10.39 -12.08
N TRP A 150 16.73 10.31 -12.55
CA TRP A 150 15.53 10.42 -11.72
C TRP A 150 15.48 9.30 -10.68
N VAL A 151 15.61 8.03 -11.11
CA VAL A 151 15.61 6.84 -10.24
C VAL A 151 16.72 6.93 -9.19
N THR A 152 17.93 7.33 -9.60
CA THR A 152 19.07 7.49 -8.68
C THR A 152 18.83 8.58 -7.62
N ALA A 153 18.22 9.69 -8.01
CA ALA A 153 17.90 10.77 -7.06
C ALA A 153 16.88 10.32 -6.01
N ARG A 154 15.85 9.57 -6.42
CA ARG A 154 14.84 9.01 -5.50
C ARG A 154 15.44 8.01 -4.53
N ALA A 155 16.26 7.09 -5.01
CA ALA A 155 16.97 6.14 -4.14
C ALA A 155 17.82 6.86 -3.08
N ARG A 156 18.54 7.92 -3.47
CA ARG A 156 19.35 8.73 -2.53
C ARG A 156 18.50 9.48 -1.51
N ALA A 157 17.32 9.97 -1.90
CA ALA A 157 16.37 10.61 -0.99
C ALA A 157 15.68 9.59 -0.06
N GLY A 158 15.83 8.29 -0.35
CA GLY A 158 15.30 7.21 0.45
C GLY A 158 13.91 6.75 0.06
N VAL A 159 13.46 7.09 -1.13
CA VAL A 159 12.28 6.46 -1.76
C VAL A 159 12.49 4.95 -1.83
N THR A 160 11.46 4.20 -1.47
CA THR A 160 11.45 2.72 -1.46
C THR A 160 10.48 2.15 -2.48
N HIS A 161 9.52 2.94 -2.95
CA HIS A 161 8.54 2.55 -3.96
C HIS A 161 8.54 3.54 -5.13
N VAL A 162 8.36 3.04 -6.35
CA VAL A 162 8.19 3.85 -7.54
C VAL A 162 6.91 3.42 -8.25
N ARG A 163 5.90 4.28 -8.20
CA ARG A 163 4.64 4.06 -8.91
C ARG A 163 4.80 4.32 -10.40
N MET A 164 4.27 3.41 -11.23
CA MET A 164 4.28 3.55 -12.68
C MET A 164 3.10 2.86 -13.34
N GLN A 165 2.68 3.39 -14.50
CA GLN A 165 1.60 2.80 -15.29
C GLN A 165 2.09 1.58 -16.06
N VAL A 166 1.33 0.51 -16.06
CA VAL A 166 1.48 -0.60 -17.00
C VAL A 166 0.83 -0.19 -18.32
N PRO A 167 1.47 -0.43 -19.49
CA PRO A 167 0.82 -0.22 -20.79
C PRO A 167 -0.52 -0.96 -20.84
N ASN A 168 -1.56 -0.32 -21.33
CA ASN A 168 -2.90 -0.92 -21.43
C ASN A 168 -3.23 -1.54 -22.81
N LEU A 169 -2.20 -1.75 -23.61
CA LEU A 169 -2.27 -2.40 -24.92
C LEU A 169 -1.15 -3.43 -25.02
N MET A 170 -1.38 -4.50 -25.78
CA MET A 170 -0.35 -5.51 -26.07
C MET A 170 0.63 -4.97 -27.12
N ASP A 171 1.42 -3.97 -26.71
CA ASP A 171 2.49 -3.36 -27.48
C ASP A 171 3.86 -3.82 -26.93
N GLU A 172 4.58 -4.59 -27.73
CA GLU A 172 5.87 -5.16 -27.34
C GLU A 172 6.90 -4.08 -26.98
N ALA A 173 6.98 -2.99 -27.74
CA ALA A 173 7.93 -1.91 -27.49
C ALA A 173 7.64 -1.17 -26.18
N ALA A 174 6.35 -0.95 -25.86
CA ALA A 174 5.95 -0.35 -24.60
C ALA A 174 6.26 -1.25 -23.40
N PHE A 175 6.10 -2.56 -23.55
CA PHE A 175 6.48 -3.51 -22.50
C PHE A 175 7.99 -3.69 -22.36
N ASP A 176 8.77 -3.58 -23.43
CA ASP A 176 10.24 -3.57 -23.36
C ASP A 176 10.74 -2.33 -22.62
N GLU A 177 10.11 -1.18 -22.84
CA GLU A 177 10.39 0.04 -22.06
C GLU A 177 10.00 -0.13 -20.58
N LEU A 178 8.86 -0.75 -20.29
CA LEU A 178 8.48 -1.09 -18.91
C LEU A 178 9.52 -2.00 -18.26
N ASP A 179 10.04 -3.02 -18.94
CA ASP A 179 11.08 -3.90 -18.43
C ASP A 179 12.36 -3.13 -18.06
N VAL A 180 12.75 -2.13 -18.86
CA VAL A 180 13.90 -1.26 -18.55
C VAL A 180 13.64 -0.44 -17.30
N ARG A 181 12.45 0.16 -17.16
CA ARG A 181 12.03 0.93 -15.96
C ARG A 181 12.05 0.07 -14.72
N LEU A 182 11.46 -1.12 -14.77
CA LEU A 182 11.43 -2.08 -13.68
C LEU A 182 12.85 -2.52 -13.27
N ALA A 183 13.72 -2.79 -14.26
CA ALA A 183 15.09 -3.19 -13.98
C ALA A 183 15.88 -2.09 -13.26
N LEU A 184 15.72 -0.82 -13.66
CA LEU A 184 16.38 0.31 -13.03
C LEU A 184 15.90 0.53 -11.60
N VAL A 185 14.59 0.46 -11.36
CA VAL A 185 13.99 0.61 -10.02
C VAL A 185 14.45 -0.51 -9.09
N ASN A 186 14.32 -1.77 -9.51
CA ASN A 186 14.71 -2.92 -8.67
C ASN A 186 16.23 -2.97 -8.43
N LYS A 187 17.06 -2.49 -9.37
CA LYS A 187 18.51 -2.36 -9.18
C LYS A 187 18.89 -1.43 -8.02
N GLN A 188 18.02 -0.48 -7.70
CA GLN A 188 18.19 0.42 -6.55
C GLN A 188 17.53 -0.12 -5.27
N ASN A 189 17.13 -1.39 -5.23
CA ASN A 189 16.39 -2.03 -4.15
C ASN A 189 15.02 -1.36 -3.85
N MET A 190 14.45 -0.67 -4.82
CA MET A 190 13.10 -0.11 -4.73
C MET A 190 12.08 -1.08 -5.33
N VAL A 191 10.86 -1.05 -4.82
CA VAL A 191 9.69 -1.79 -5.31
C VAL A 191 9.03 -0.99 -6.42
N ALA A 192 8.58 -1.64 -7.49
CA ALA A 192 7.76 -0.98 -8.50
C ALA A 192 6.27 -1.16 -8.18
N ASP A 193 5.56 -0.07 -7.93
CA ASP A 193 4.12 -0.06 -7.67
C ASP A 193 3.38 0.09 -9.01
N LEU A 194 2.80 -1.01 -9.50
CA LEU A 194 2.29 -1.15 -10.87
C LEU A 194 0.80 -0.86 -10.95
N VAL A 195 0.44 0.26 -11.58
CA VAL A 195 -0.95 0.64 -11.81
C VAL A 195 -1.49 -0.06 -13.05
N LEU A 196 -2.51 -0.87 -12.84
CA LEU A 196 -3.18 -1.67 -13.86
C LEU A 196 -4.40 -0.93 -14.41
N THR A 197 -4.45 -0.74 -15.72
CA THR A 197 -5.63 -0.23 -16.41
C THR A 197 -6.11 -1.32 -17.39
N PRO A 198 -7.39 -1.71 -17.34
CA PRO A 198 -7.89 -2.74 -18.25
C PRO A 198 -7.80 -2.26 -19.69
N PRO A 199 -7.38 -3.14 -20.63
CA PRO A 199 -7.44 -2.83 -22.05
C PRO A 199 -8.90 -2.73 -22.52
N ALA A 200 -9.10 -2.02 -23.62
CA ALA A 200 -10.38 -2.07 -24.32
C ALA A 200 -10.63 -3.50 -24.87
N GLY A 201 -11.88 -3.96 -24.79
CA GLY A 201 -12.27 -5.26 -25.29
C GLY A 201 -13.17 -6.03 -24.33
N ASP A 202 -13.43 -7.28 -24.68
CA ASP A 202 -14.24 -8.20 -23.89
C ASP A 202 -13.44 -8.84 -22.74
N ARG A 203 -14.10 -9.71 -21.99
CA ARG A 203 -13.47 -10.41 -20.88
C ARG A 203 -12.29 -11.27 -21.30
N GLN A 204 -12.36 -11.92 -22.45
CA GLN A 204 -11.27 -12.75 -22.95
C GLN A 204 -10.03 -11.92 -23.27
N ALA A 205 -10.19 -10.76 -23.90
CA ALA A 205 -9.08 -9.86 -24.19
C ALA A 205 -8.41 -9.34 -22.90
N ARG A 206 -9.22 -9.03 -21.86
CA ARG A 206 -8.68 -8.64 -20.55
C ARG A 206 -7.94 -9.78 -19.85
N GLU A 207 -8.47 -11.00 -19.90
CA GLU A 207 -7.82 -12.19 -19.35
C GLU A 207 -6.46 -12.46 -19.99
N GLU A 208 -6.38 -12.45 -21.33
CA GLU A 208 -5.13 -12.61 -22.09
C GLU A 208 -4.12 -11.53 -21.73
N PHE A 209 -4.57 -10.28 -21.61
CA PHE A 209 -3.74 -9.15 -21.25
C PHE A 209 -3.17 -9.27 -19.83
N PHE A 210 -4.01 -9.50 -18.82
CA PHE A 210 -3.53 -9.56 -17.44
C PHE A 210 -2.64 -10.78 -17.18
N ARG A 211 -2.93 -11.91 -17.79
CA ARG A 211 -2.05 -13.08 -17.74
C ARG A 211 -0.67 -12.79 -18.35
N TYR A 212 -0.64 -12.01 -19.44
CA TYR A 212 0.63 -11.57 -20.02
C TYR A 212 1.39 -10.63 -19.08
N VAL A 213 0.72 -9.65 -18.48
CA VAL A 213 1.31 -8.71 -17.51
C VAL A 213 1.90 -9.46 -16.32
N ILE A 214 1.15 -10.38 -15.73
CA ILE A 214 1.59 -11.20 -14.59
C ILE A 214 2.82 -12.03 -14.96
N ALA A 215 2.76 -12.76 -16.07
CA ALA A 215 3.86 -13.59 -16.53
C ALA A 215 5.14 -12.79 -16.78
N ARG A 216 5.03 -11.54 -17.24
CA ARG A 216 6.16 -10.67 -17.54
C ARG A 216 6.71 -9.92 -16.33
N CYS A 217 5.86 -9.48 -15.41
CA CYS A 217 6.24 -8.56 -14.33
C CYS A 217 6.37 -9.21 -12.94
N ALA A 218 5.64 -10.30 -12.65
CA ALA A 218 5.56 -10.83 -11.29
C ALA A 218 6.88 -11.38 -10.72
N ALA A 219 7.85 -11.78 -11.55
CA ALA A 219 9.17 -12.21 -11.06
C ALA A 219 10.03 -11.04 -10.54
N ARG A 220 9.57 -9.80 -10.67
CA ARG A 220 10.22 -8.59 -10.18
C ARG A 220 9.69 -8.20 -8.81
N ASN A 221 10.39 -7.31 -8.12
CA ASN A 221 9.89 -6.76 -6.85
C ASN A 221 8.83 -5.70 -7.17
N VAL A 222 7.56 -6.09 -7.08
CA VAL A 222 6.40 -5.27 -7.47
C VAL A 222 5.30 -5.28 -6.41
N THR A 223 4.39 -4.32 -6.51
CA THR A 223 3.04 -4.31 -5.92
C THR A 223 2.04 -4.00 -7.01
N TRP A 224 0.76 -4.30 -6.79
CA TRP A 224 -0.29 -4.14 -7.79
C TRP A 224 -1.34 -3.13 -7.34
N VAL A 225 -1.61 -2.13 -8.18
CA VAL A 225 -2.73 -1.20 -8.00
C VAL A 225 -3.76 -1.47 -9.09
N ILE A 226 -4.89 -2.03 -8.72
CA ILE A 226 -6.00 -2.31 -9.63
C ILE A 226 -6.76 -1.03 -9.88
N LEU A 227 -6.78 -0.54 -11.12
CA LEU A 227 -7.30 0.75 -11.53
C LEU A 227 -6.55 1.93 -10.86
N SER A 228 -6.55 3.10 -11.46
CA SER A 228 -5.99 4.31 -10.83
C SER A 228 -7.02 5.06 -9.98
N ASP A 229 -8.26 5.05 -10.43
CA ASP A 229 -9.38 5.81 -9.87
C ASP A 229 -10.66 5.00 -10.07
N PHE A 230 -10.92 4.03 -9.21
CA PHE A 230 -12.04 3.11 -9.41
C PHE A 230 -13.40 3.82 -9.53
N GLU A 231 -13.54 4.98 -8.90
CA GLU A 231 -14.77 5.77 -8.91
C GLU A 231 -15.17 6.24 -10.33
N LYS A 232 -14.24 6.25 -11.27
CA LYS A 232 -14.49 6.60 -12.68
C LYS A 232 -15.06 5.44 -13.51
N PHE A 233 -15.10 4.23 -12.96
CA PHE A 233 -15.54 3.05 -13.69
C PHE A 233 -16.95 2.65 -13.24
N PRO A 234 -17.92 2.53 -14.16
CA PRO A 234 -19.21 1.94 -13.86
C PRO A 234 -19.00 0.45 -13.48
N HIS A 235 -19.75 -0.04 -12.49
CA HIS A 235 -19.62 -1.42 -11.98
C HIS A 235 -18.18 -1.78 -11.57
N ALA A 236 -17.51 -0.82 -10.92
CA ALA A 236 -16.10 -0.93 -10.54
C ALA A 236 -15.82 -2.18 -9.70
N ARG A 237 -16.75 -2.57 -8.81
CA ARG A 237 -16.58 -3.75 -7.94
C ARG A 237 -16.45 -5.04 -8.74
N ASP A 238 -17.26 -5.23 -9.77
CA ASP A 238 -17.19 -6.43 -10.62
C ASP A 238 -15.88 -6.45 -11.42
N LEU A 239 -15.46 -5.30 -11.92
CA LEU A 239 -14.19 -5.16 -12.64
C LEU A 239 -12.99 -5.43 -11.73
N VAL A 240 -13.00 -4.90 -10.51
CA VAL A 240 -11.95 -5.16 -9.50
C VAL A 240 -11.89 -6.65 -9.16
N ARG A 241 -13.03 -7.31 -8.95
CA ARG A 241 -13.10 -8.76 -8.69
C ARG A 241 -12.56 -9.57 -9.88
N GLU A 242 -12.92 -9.17 -11.09
CA GLU A 242 -12.43 -9.81 -12.32
C GLU A 242 -10.90 -9.71 -12.39
N ILE A 243 -10.31 -8.51 -12.29
CA ILE A 243 -8.86 -8.32 -12.36
C ILE A 243 -8.16 -9.02 -11.19
N SER A 244 -8.72 -8.93 -9.98
CA SER A 244 -8.20 -9.62 -8.81
C SER A 244 -8.12 -11.13 -9.02
N SER A 245 -9.12 -11.73 -9.71
CA SER A 245 -9.10 -13.17 -10.01
C SER A 245 -7.96 -13.57 -10.95
N TYR A 246 -7.53 -12.68 -11.85
CA TYR A 246 -6.34 -12.93 -12.67
C TYR A 246 -5.06 -12.79 -11.86
N LEU A 247 -4.98 -11.80 -10.96
CA LEU A 247 -3.84 -11.62 -10.06
C LEU A 247 -3.66 -12.76 -9.04
N ASP A 248 -4.68 -13.60 -8.82
CA ASP A 248 -4.52 -14.85 -8.05
C ASP A 248 -3.56 -15.84 -8.74
N GLU A 249 -3.27 -15.65 -10.04
CA GLU A 249 -2.24 -16.41 -10.78
C GLU A 249 -0.80 -15.88 -10.54
N ASP A 250 -0.60 -14.78 -9.79
CA ASP A 250 0.74 -14.31 -9.40
C ASP A 250 1.42 -15.34 -8.49
N PRO A 251 2.47 -16.03 -8.97
CA PRO A 251 3.10 -17.12 -8.22
C PRO A 251 3.84 -16.63 -6.97
N PHE A 252 4.11 -15.34 -6.85
CA PHE A 252 4.87 -14.74 -5.75
C PHE A 252 3.97 -14.05 -4.72
N HIS A 253 2.68 -13.90 -5.01
CA HIS A 253 1.67 -13.29 -4.13
C HIS A 253 2.03 -11.88 -3.67
N HIS A 254 2.39 -11.01 -4.61
CA HIS A 254 2.67 -9.62 -4.31
C HIS A 254 1.42 -8.88 -3.80
N PRO A 255 1.59 -7.97 -2.82
CA PRO A 255 0.47 -7.19 -2.29
C PRO A 255 -0.23 -6.37 -3.36
N ARG A 256 -1.55 -6.26 -3.23
CA ARG A 256 -2.40 -5.51 -4.17
C ARG A 256 -3.44 -4.65 -3.46
N THR A 257 -3.80 -3.57 -4.11
CA THR A 257 -4.84 -2.64 -3.70
C THR A 257 -5.68 -2.18 -4.90
N VAL A 258 -6.66 -1.33 -4.62
CA VAL A 258 -7.43 -0.61 -5.63
C VAL A 258 -7.08 0.87 -5.54
N GLY A 259 -6.75 1.50 -6.67
CA GLY A 259 -6.50 2.93 -6.73
C GLY A 259 -7.80 3.72 -6.59
N ALA A 260 -7.78 4.80 -5.80
CA ALA A 260 -8.96 5.56 -5.44
C ALA A 260 -8.71 7.08 -5.48
N THR A 261 -9.72 7.86 -5.90
CA THR A 261 -9.69 9.32 -5.76
C THR A 261 -10.01 9.78 -4.33
N VAL A 262 -10.74 8.96 -3.57
CA VAL A 262 -11.08 9.24 -2.17
C VAL A 262 -10.50 8.17 -1.25
N THR A 263 -11.03 6.94 -1.30
CA THR A 263 -10.58 5.81 -0.49
C THR A 263 -10.90 4.48 -1.16
N SER A 264 -9.99 3.54 -1.09
CA SER A 264 -10.24 2.14 -1.45
C SER A 264 -10.83 1.31 -0.30
N GLY A 265 -11.14 1.91 0.84
CA GLY A 265 -11.73 1.23 2.01
C GLY A 265 -13.00 0.45 1.67
N VAL A 266 -13.76 0.88 0.65
CA VAL A 266 -14.91 0.17 0.10
C VAL A 266 -14.60 -1.28 -0.35
N PHE A 267 -13.34 -1.56 -0.68
CA PHE A 267 -12.86 -2.89 -1.10
C PHE A 267 -12.11 -3.62 0.03
N ALA A 268 -12.07 -3.08 1.24
CA ALA A 268 -11.31 -3.68 2.33
C ALA A 268 -11.75 -5.12 2.67
N ASP A 269 -13.01 -5.48 2.40
CA ASP A 269 -13.57 -6.81 2.59
C ASP A 269 -13.34 -7.76 1.41
N GLU A 270 -12.88 -7.24 0.26
CA GLU A 270 -12.65 -8.08 -0.92
C GLU A 270 -11.41 -8.96 -0.71
N LYS A 271 -11.56 -10.23 -1.13
CA LYS A 271 -10.45 -11.18 -1.09
C LYS A 271 -9.29 -10.69 -1.95
N GLY A 272 -8.09 -10.73 -1.40
CA GLY A 272 -6.88 -10.37 -2.11
C GLY A 272 -6.57 -8.87 -2.14
N MET A 273 -7.35 -8.02 -1.45
CA MET A 273 -6.94 -6.64 -1.18
C MET A 273 -6.12 -6.62 0.11
N GLU A 274 -4.81 -6.42 -0.01
CA GLU A 274 -3.90 -6.51 1.12
C GLU A 274 -3.58 -5.17 1.76
N PHE A 275 -3.77 -4.05 1.06
CA PHE A 275 -3.61 -2.71 1.61
C PHE A 275 -4.62 -1.74 1.03
N ARG A 276 -4.80 -0.57 1.69
CA ARG A 276 -5.76 0.48 1.30
C ARG A 276 -5.02 1.65 0.66
N GLU A 277 -5.72 2.38 -0.21
CA GLU A 277 -5.21 3.60 -0.84
C GLU A 277 -6.16 4.76 -0.59
N TYR A 278 -5.58 5.94 -0.38
CA TYR A 278 -6.28 7.21 -0.22
C TYR A 278 -5.77 8.23 -1.24
N GLY A 279 -6.68 8.82 -2.02
CA GLY A 279 -6.39 9.94 -2.92
C GLY A 279 -6.93 11.27 -2.37
N SER A 280 -7.75 11.25 -1.31
CA SER A 280 -8.29 12.46 -0.68
C SER A 280 -7.26 13.10 0.26
N PRO A 281 -7.09 14.44 0.22
CA PRO A 281 -6.29 15.16 1.20
C PRO A 281 -6.95 15.28 2.58
N ASP A 282 -8.17 14.76 2.76
CA ASP A 282 -8.84 14.77 4.05
C ASP A 282 -8.41 13.58 4.92
N TRP A 283 -7.40 13.78 5.73
CA TRP A 283 -6.83 12.82 6.66
C TRP A 283 -7.84 12.19 7.63
N ARG A 284 -9.04 12.80 7.83
CA ARG A 284 -10.07 12.25 8.73
C ARG A 284 -10.62 10.93 8.23
N ILE A 285 -10.65 10.76 6.91
CA ILE A 285 -11.11 9.51 6.26
C ILE A 285 -10.18 8.37 6.70
N SER A 286 -8.88 8.53 6.46
CA SER A 286 -7.89 7.51 6.82
C SER A 286 -7.83 7.26 8.33
N ALA A 287 -7.89 8.32 9.15
CA ALA A 287 -7.87 8.20 10.62
C ALA A 287 -9.03 7.35 11.16
N VAL A 288 -10.23 7.47 10.59
CA VAL A 288 -11.38 6.66 10.98
C VAL A 288 -11.29 5.25 10.41
N GLU A 289 -10.97 5.11 9.13
CA GLU A 289 -10.87 3.81 8.47
C GLU A 289 -9.74 2.94 9.02
N ASP A 290 -8.66 3.55 9.54
CA ASP A 290 -7.58 2.84 10.21
C ASP A 290 -8.07 2.12 11.48
N GLN A 291 -9.06 2.68 12.16
CA GLN A 291 -9.68 2.04 13.31
C GLN A 291 -10.72 0.96 12.92
N ILE A 292 -11.08 0.84 11.64
CA ILE A 292 -12.06 -0.13 11.14
C ILE A 292 -11.37 -1.34 10.49
N TYR A 293 -10.29 -1.10 9.72
CA TYR A 293 -9.69 -2.10 8.85
C TYR A 293 -8.26 -2.45 9.26
N ALA A 294 -8.04 -3.71 9.56
CA ALA A 294 -6.73 -4.28 9.88
C ALA A 294 -5.88 -4.48 8.61
N LYS A 295 -5.55 -3.41 7.90
CA LYS A 295 -4.75 -3.43 6.67
C LYS A 295 -3.90 -2.18 6.57
N PRO A 296 -2.66 -2.27 6.08
CA PRO A 296 -1.83 -1.11 5.80
C PRO A 296 -2.53 -0.11 4.88
N ALA A 297 -2.11 1.13 4.94
CA ALA A 297 -2.69 2.21 4.15
C ALA A 297 -1.61 3.08 3.51
N VAL A 298 -1.86 3.51 2.28
CA VAL A 298 -1.00 4.39 1.50
C VAL A 298 -1.80 5.61 1.06
N SER A 299 -1.25 6.81 1.23
CA SER A 299 -1.89 8.06 0.80
C SER A 299 -1.17 8.63 -0.43
N VAL A 300 -1.92 8.83 -1.52
CA VAL A 300 -1.41 9.43 -2.77
C VAL A 300 -1.46 10.95 -2.63
N ILE A 301 -0.28 11.58 -2.49
CA ILE A 301 -0.14 13.00 -2.24
C ILE A 301 0.10 13.76 -3.56
N GLN A 302 -0.89 14.53 -3.99
CA GLN A 302 -0.87 15.34 -5.21
C GLN A 302 -1.10 16.81 -4.86
N ALA A 303 -0.09 17.45 -4.26
CA ALA A 303 -0.18 18.84 -3.84
C ALA A 303 0.26 19.82 -4.93
N VAL A 304 -0.31 21.02 -4.95
CA VAL A 304 0.01 22.08 -5.92
C VAL A 304 1.23 22.90 -5.54
N SER A 305 1.68 22.82 -4.28
CA SER A 305 2.86 23.51 -3.77
C SER A 305 3.66 22.63 -2.83
N ALA A 306 4.95 22.96 -2.64
CA ALA A 306 5.81 22.23 -1.71
C ALA A 306 5.32 22.33 -0.25
N ASP A 307 4.78 23.49 0.15
CA ASP A 307 4.26 23.68 1.51
C ASP A 307 3.00 22.83 1.75
N GLU A 308 2.04 22.84 0.79
CA GLU A 308 0.87 21.99 0.85
C GLU A 308 1.26 20.50 0.90
N PHE A 309 2.24 20.10 0.08
CA PHE A 309 2.79 18.75 0.09
C PHE A 309 3.32 18.35 1.48
N ARG A 310 4.13 19.23 2.12
CA ARG A 310 4.67 18.97 3.45
C ARG A 310 3.57 18.80 4.49
N HIS A 311 2.57 19.70 4.47
CA HIS A 311 1.44 19.62 5.40
C HIS A 311 0.62 18.35 5.20
N GLN A 312 0.32 17.99 3.96
CA GLN A 312 -0.42 16.76 3.66
C GLN A 312 0.39 15.53 4.06
N LEU A 313 1.68 15.46 3.72
CA LEU A 313 2.60 14.37 4.07
C LEU A 313 2.54 14.03 5.56
N TRP A 314 2.66 15.03 6.42
CA TRP A 314 2.62 14.81 7.87
C TRP A 314 1.21 14.53 8.39
N ASN A 315 0.18 15.24 7.90
CA ASN A 315 -1.20 15.01 8.32
C ASN A 315 -1.69 13.60 8.00
N ASP A 316 -1.44 13.13 6.79
CA ASP A 316 -1.87 11.81 6.34
C ASP A 316 -1.12 10.73 7.12
N THR A 317 0.18 10.89 7.31
CA THR A 317 0.96 9.92 8.09
C THR A 317 0.47 9.82 9.53
N MET A 318 0.14 10.94 10.19
CA MET A 318 -0.38 10.93 11.57
C MET A 318 -1.78 10.30 11.67
N SER A 319 -2.39 9.98 10.55
CA SER A 319 -3.65 9.24 10.47
C SER A 319 -3.49 7.76 10.09
N GLY A 320 -2.25 7.23 10.12
CA GLY A 320 -1.96 5.81 9.92
C GLY A 320 -1.58 5.43 8.48
N THR A 321 -1.23 6.40 7.61
CA THR A 321 -0.88 6.09 6.22
C THR A 321 0.61 6.27 5.92
N TYR A 322 1.09 5.57 4.89
CA TYR A 322 2.39 5.77 4.28
C TYR A 322 2.29 6.66 3.04
N PRO A 323 3.31 7.48 2.72
CA PRO A 323 3.24 8.39 1.58
C PRO A 323 3.51 7.70 0.24
N GLU A 324 2.66 7.99 -0.75
CA GLU A 324 2.89 7.77 -2.18
C GLU A 324 2.83 9.14 -2.87
N ALA A 325 3.98 9.75 -3.11
CA ALA A 325 4.08 11.13 -3.57
C ALA A 325 3.96 11.25 -5.10
N VAL A 326 3.53 12.45 -5.52
CA VAL A 326 3.74 12.94 -6.88
C VAL A 326 4.63 14.17 -6.79
N THR A 327 5.96 13.96 -6.78
CA THR A 327 6.90 15.06 -6.60
C THR A 327 7.11 15.84 -7.91
N THR A 328 6.77 17.11 -7.89
CA THR A 328 6.93 18.03 -9.03
C THR A 328 7.98 19.13 -8.75
N ASP A 329 8.38 19.30 -7.50
CA ASP A 329 9.33 20.27 -7.02
C ASP A 329 10.45 19.58 -6.22
N PRO A 330 11.75 20.00 -6.39
CA PRO A 330 12.86 19.44 -5.61
C PRO A 330 12.68 19.53 -4.08
N ALA A 331 11.98 20.55 -3.58
CA ALA A 331 11.70 20.68 -2.15
C ALA A 331 10.81 19.54 -1.62
N MET A 332 9.85 19.05 -2.42
CA MET A 332 9.00 17.91 -2.04
C MET A 332 9.85 16.67 -1.79
N LEU A 333 10.86 16.41 -2.63
CA LEU A 333 11.78 15.30 -2.45
C LEU A 333 12.65 15.48 -1.18
N THR A 334 13.02 16.70 -0.85
CA THR A 334 13.71 17.01 0.41
C THR A 334 12.82 16.68 1.61
N TYR A 335 11.55 17.08 1.57
CA TYR A 335 10.59 16.79 2.66
C TYR A 335 10.33 15.30 2.84
N LEU A 336 10.26 14.52 1.75
CA LEU A 336 10.21 13.05 1.84
C LEU A 336 11.45 12.48 2.54
N GLY A 337 12.63 13.01 2.23
CA GLY A 337 13.89 12.61 2.88
C GLY A 337 13.92 12.93 4.39
N VAL A 338 13.41 14.09 4.77
CA VAL A 338 13.26 14.50 6.19
C VAL A 338 12.28 13.58 6.90
N TRP A 339 11.10 13.35 6.30
CA TRP A 339 10.09 12.45 6.81
C TRP A 339 10.66 11.04 7.03
N LYS A 340 11.30 10.47 6.00
CA LYS A 340 11.90 9.14 6.09
C LYS A 340 12.92 9.04 7.22
N LYS A 341 13.78 10.05 7.37
CA LYS A 341 14.79 10.08 8.44
C LYS A 341 14.13 10.09 9.82
N ALA A 342 13.08 10.90 10.00
CA ALA A 342 12.34 10.94 11.26
C ALA A 342 11.73 9.56 11.61
N PHE A 343 11.10 8.90 10.63
CA PHE A 343 10.50 7.58 10.83
C PHE A 343 11.52 6.45 11.00
N ALA A 344 12.69 6.54 10.36
CA ALA A 344 13.76 5.55 10.53
C ALA A 344 14.33 5.51 11.95
N ASP A 345 14.15 6.60 12.71
CA ASP A 345 14.57 6.70 14.11
C ASP A 345 13.46 6.30 15.11
N THR A 346 12.37 5.69 14.62
CA THR A 346 11.22 5.22 15.41
C THR A 346 10.97 3.73 15.23
N ARG A 347 10.12 3.15 16.07
CA ARG A 347 9.52 1.83 15.84
C ARG A 347 8.28 1.95 14.96
N HIS A 348 8.43 2.55 13.76
CA HIS A 348 7.33 2.87 12.86
C HIS A 348 6.36 1.72 12.58
N TRP A 349 6.81 0.48 12.68
CA TRP A 349 6.01 -0.74 12.46
C TRP A 349 5.12 -1.15 13.64
N GLU A 350 5.10 -0.32 14.70
CA GLU A 350 4.24 -0.47 15.88
C GLU A 350 3.59 0.86 16.29
N LEU A 351 3.81 1.94 15.52
CA LEU A 351 3.19 3.23 15.78
C LEU A 351 1.78 3.27 15.19
N GLU A 352 0.80 3.55 16.04
CA GLU A 352 -0.61 3.65 15.67
C GLU A 352 -1.13 5.07 15.88
N PRO A 353 -2.20 5.51 15.15
CA PRO A 353 -2.78 6.83 15.32
C PRO A 353 -3.13 7.15 16.78
N PHE A 354 -2.73 8.34 17.22
CA PHE A 354 -2.87 8.81 18.58
C PHE A 354 -3.61 10.15 18.63
N PHE A 355 -4.71 10.21 19.39
CA PHE A 355 -5.66 11.31 19.33
C PHE A 355 -5.71 12.16 20.61
N ASP A 356 -5.05 11.77 21.71
CA ASP A 356 -5.09 12.52 22.98
C ASP A 356 -4.06 13.65 23.02
N VAL A 357 -4.15 14.51 22.01
CA VAL A 357 -3.28 15.67 21.76
C VAL A 357 -4.13 16.92 21.59
N ASP A 358 -3.74 18.03 22.23
CA ASP A 358 -4.31 19.35 21.95
C ASP A 358 -3.33 20.11 21.03
N ASN A 359 -3.83 20.69 19.93
CA ASN A 359 -3.08 21.37 18.88
C ASN A 359 -2.06 20.47 18.17
N GLY A 360 -2.50 19.29 17.71
CA GLY A 360 -1.65 18.38 16.93
C GLY A 360 -2.35 17.09 16.56
N ARG A 361 -1.64 16.24 15.84
CA ARG A 361 -2.00 14.87 15.49
C ARG A 361 -0.77 14.00 15.70
N GLY A 362 -0.95 12.74 16.01
CA GLY A 362 0.21 11.91 16.27
C GLY A 362 0.01 10.44 16.07
N LEU A 363 1.14 9.77 16.14
CA LEU A 363 1.27 8.34 16.26
C LEU A 363 1.87 8.00 17.62
N SER A 364 1.53 6.86 18.18
CA SER A 364 2.14 6.38 19.41
C SER A 364 2.38 4.87 19.43
N LEU A 365 3.42 4.48 20.13
CA LEU A 365 3.58 3.19 20.75
C LEU A 365 3.38 3.43 22.26
N PRO A 366 2.23 3.04 22.84
CA PRO A 366 1.88 3.39 24.22
C PRO A 366 3.01 3.11 25.20
N GLN A 367 3.23 4.04 26.15
CA GLN A 367 4.29 3.98 27.17
C GLN A 367 5.74 3.96 26.63
N THR A 368 5.94 4.17 25.34
CA THR A 368 7.26 4.00 24.72
C THR A 368 7.66 5.16 23.83
N GLU A 369 6.78 5.59 22.91
CA GLU A 369 7.14 6.55 21.88
C GLU A 369 5.91 7.29 21.37
N TYR A 370 6.06 8.59 21.10
CA TYR A 370 5.03 9.47 20.54
C TYR A 370 5.67 10.38 19.49
N LEU A 371 5.09 10.41 18.30
CA LEU A 371 5.48 11.31 17.22
C LEU A 371 4.27 12.19 16.87
N ILE A 372 4.38 13.50 17.09
CA ILE A 372 3.25 14.44 17.01
C ILE A 372 3.57 15.51 15.99
N TYR A 373 2.68 15.73 15.04
CA TYR A 373 2.75 16.82 14.08
C TYR A 373 1.89 18.00 14.52
N ILE A 374 2.49 19.18 14.55
CA ILE A 374 1.88 20.45 14.90
C ILE A 374 1.87 21.34 13.66
N GLU A 375 0.74 21.35 12.95
CA GLU A 375 0.58 22.14 11.73
C GLU A 375 0.54 23.64 12.00
N LYS A 376 -0.10 24.03 13.09
CA LYS A 376 -0.20 25.44 13.51
C LYS A 376 0.67 25.66 14.74
N PRO A 377 1.76 26.43 14.64
CA PRO A 377 2.62 26.71 15.78
C PRO A 377 1.84 27.25 17.00
N GLY A 378 2.32 26.91 18.19
CA GLY A 378 1.69 27.36 19.43
C GLY A 378 1.78 26.36 20.57
N PRO A 379 0.97 26.52 21.62
CA PRO A 379 0.91 25.62 22.75
C PRO A 379 0.47 24.19 22.34
N VAL A 380 1.12 23.18 22.93
CA VAL A 380 0.86 21.76 22.68
C VAL A 380 0.72 21.02 24.00
N VAL A 381 -0.31 20.19 24.12
CA VAL A 381 -0.49 19.26 25.23
C VAL A 381 -0.59 17.85 24.69
N VAL A 382 0.33 16.97 25.13
CA VAL A 382 0.29 15.53 24.80
C VAL A 382 0.09 14.76 26.10
N ARG A 383 -0.93 13.90 26.16
CA ARG A 383 -1.23 13.09 27.33
C ARG A 383 -0.58 11.72 27.15
N LEU A 384 0.51 11.51 27.91
CA LEU A 384 1.31 10.30 27.81
C LEU A 384 0.73 9.19 28.70
N ASP A 385 0.98 7.94 28.34
CA ASP A 385 0.57 6.79 29.15
C ASP A 385 1.62 6.49 30.23
N GLY A 386 1.40 7.01 31.43
CA GLY A 386 2.21 6.72 32.60
C GLY A 386 3.44 7.63 32.78
N LYS A 387 4.03 7.51 33.98
CA LYS A 387 5.19 8.29 34.42
C LYS A 387 6.48 7.57 34.05
N HIS A 388 7.18 8.09 33.08
CA HIS A 388 8.48 7.60 32.66
C HIS A 388 9.47 8.75 32.54
N LYS A 389 10.74 8.43 32.39
CA LYS A 389 11.73 9.40 31.94
C LYS A 389 11.68 9.44 30.42
N TRP A 390 11.29 10.59 29.89
CA TRP A 390 11.10 10.84 28.48
C TRP A 390 12.19 11.77 27.96
N ASN A 391 12.76 11.44 26.82
CA ASN A 391 13.51 12.37 25.99
C ASN A 391 12.53 13.12 25.09
N VAL A 392 12.79 14.38 24.82
CA VAL A 392 11.92 15.25 24.03
C VAL A 392 12.76 15.97 22.97
N GLU A 393 12.36 15.82 21.72
CA GLU A 393 13.00 16.44 20.57
C GLU A 393 11.97 17.14 19.69
N TRP A 394 12.36 18.29 19.13
CA TRP A 394 11.64 18.95 18.06
C TRP A 394 12.36 18.75 16.75
N ILE A 395 11.65 18.30 15.72
CA ILE A 395 12.18 18.10 14.38
C ILE A 395 11.59 19.18 13.48
N ASN A 396 12.46 19.93 12.79
CA ASN A 396 12.05 20.87 11.77
C ASN A 396 11.68 20.10 10.48
N PRO A 397 10.43 20.11 10.01
CA PRO A 397 10.02 19.36 8.83
C PRO A 397 10.53 19.92 7.50
N LEU A 398 11.13 21.13 7.51
CA LEU A 398 11.70 21.76 6.32
C LEU A 398 13.09 21.21 5.97
N ASP A 399 13.92 20.91 6.97
CA ASP A 399 15.34 20.56 6.78
C ASP A 399 15.82 19.38 7.64
N GLY A 400 14.98 18.91 8.56
CA GLY A 400 15.30 17.81 9.47
C GLY A 400 16.23 18.18 10.62
N GLN A 401 16.41 19.49 10.92
CA GLN A 401 17.14 19.92 12.11
C GLN A 401 16.40 19.43 13.36
N VAL A 402 17.17 18.90 14.31
CA VAL A 402 16.65 18.43 15.60
C VAL A 402 17.06 19.41 16.70
N ILE A 403 16.10 19.80 17.53
CA ILE A 403 16.29 20.64 18.70
C ILE A 403 15.93 19.81 19.92
N GLU A 404 16.90 19.45 20.75
CA GLU A 404 16.66 18.76 22.01
C GLU A 404 15.97 19.67 23.03
N SER A 405 15.01 19.17 23.73
CA SER A 405 14.30 19.83 24.81
C SER A 405 14.69 19.21 26.16
N LYS A 406 14.18 19.77 27.24
CA LYS A 406 14.41 19.20 28.59
C LYS A 406 13.69 17.86 28.71
N ASP A 407 14.37 16.92 29.35
CA ASP A 407 13.78 15.65 29.76
C ASP A 407 12.50 15.87 30.57
N LEU A 408 11.49 15.02 30.29
CA LEU A 408 10.19 15.05 30.94
C LEU A 408 10.06 13.83 31.87
N LYS A 409 9.48 14.03 33.06
CA LYS A 409 9.17 12.97 34.05
C LYS A 409 7.70 12.94 34.45
N ASP A 410 6.85 13.55 33.62
CA ASP A 410 5.43 13.72 33.90
C ASP A 410 4.56 12.83 33.02
N GLU A 411 3.27 12.72 33.33
CA GLU A 411 2.24 12.05 32.51
C GLU A 411 1.73 12.92 31.35
N ASN A 412 2.08 14.21 31.32
CA ASN A 412 1.70 15.13 30.27
C ASN A 412 2.90 15.94 29.82
N TYR A 413 3.06 16.06 28.52
CA TYR A 413 3.89 17.09 27.93
C TYR A 413 3.05 18.36 27.78
N ASN A 414 3.50 19.46 28.39
CA ASN A 414 2.92 20.79 28.24
C ASN A 414 4.03 21.72 27.74
N GLY A 415 3.98 22.07 26.50
CA GLY A 415 5.01 22.92 25.86
C GLY A 415 4.46 23.82 24.77
N SER A 416 5.34 24.36 23.98
CA SER A 416 5.04 25.14 22.80
C SER A 416 6.06 24.81 21.72
N THR A 417 5.71 25.05 20.46
CA THR A 417 6.65 24.96 19.33
C THR A 417 7.86 25.85 19.57
N PRO A 418 9.06 25.49 19.05
CA PRO A 418 10.28 26.26 19.22
C PRO A 418 10.16 27.71 18.73
N ASP A 419 9.39 27.92 17.66
CA ASP A 419 9.00 29.22 17.12
C ASP A 419 7.63 29.17 16.46
N ASN A 420 7.21 30.30 15.86
CA ASN A 420 5.92 30.45 15.20
C ASN A 420 6.05 30.65 13.67
N SER A 421 7.20 30.32 13.07
CA SER A 421 7.46 30.59 11.65
C SER A 421 6.89 29.52 10.72
N HIS A 422 6.80 28.28 11.20
CA HIS A 422 6.33 27.12 10.43
C HIS A 422 5.81 26.00 11.34
N ASP A 423 5.33 24.92 10.75
CA ASP A 423 4.94 23.68 11.38
C ASP A 423 6.13 22.96 12.05
N TRP A 424 5.83 22.09 13.00
CA TRP A 424 6.84 21.35 13.77
C TRP A 424 6.43 19.89 14.00
N VAL A 425 7.42 19.01 14.19
CA VAL A 425 7.22 17.64 14.65
C VAL A 425 7.85 17.49 16.03
N LEU A 426 7.05 17.00 16.99
CA LEU A 426 7.49 16.71 18.34
C LEU A 426 7.67 15.20 18.50
N HIS A 427 8.88 14.76 18.86
CA HIS A 427 9.20 13.38 19.14
C HIS A 427 9.48 13.21 20.64
N ILE A 428 8.65 12.40 21.32
CA ILE A 428 8.77 12.06 22.73
C ILE A 428 9.01 10.55 22.81
N TYR A 429 10.11 10.15 23.41
CA TYR A 429 10.43 8.74 23.52
C TYR A 429 11.09 8.39 24.86
N ARG A 430 10.87 7.16 25.30
CA ARG A 430 11.41 6.67 26.57
C ARG A 430 12.94 6.60 26.52
N GLU A 431 13.59 6.94 27.65
CA GLU A 431 15.06 6.82 27.79
C GLU A 431 15.53 5.40 27.44
N GLY A 432 16.58 5.29 26.62
CA GLY A 432 17.13 4.01 26.11
C GLY A 432 16.37 3.41 24.93
N HIS A 433 15.29 4.04 24.45
CA HIS A 433 14.48 3.50 23.36
C HIS A 433 15.23 3.52 22.02
N LYS A 434 15.85 4.64 21.64
CA LYS A 434 16.59 4.76 20.37
C LYS A 434 17.80 3.83 20.30
N GLU A 435 18.50 3.63 21.40
CA GLU A 435 19.65 2.73 21.49
C GLU A 435 19.24 1.26 21.30
N GLY A 436 18.01 0.95 21.73
CA GLY A 436 17.43 -0.39 21.64
C GLY A 436 16.81 -0.74 20.29
N LEU A 437 16.60 0.23 19.37
CA LEU A 437 15.86 0.02 18.12
C LEU A 437 16.33 -1.18 17.30
N LYS A 438 17.65 -1.39 17.20
CA LYS A 438 18.25 -2.49 16.42
C LYS A 438 18.03 -3.89 17.04
N SER A 439 17.60 -3.97 18.29
CA SER A 439 17.35 -5.22 18.99
C SER A 439 15.88 -5.65 18.99
N TYR A 440 14.98 -4.81 18.50
CA TYR A 440 13.56 -5.14 18.42
C TYR A 440 13.25 -6.02 17.21
N HIS A 441 12.33 -6.97 17.41
CA HIS A 441 11.80 -7.82 16.36
C HIS A 441 10.46 -7.27 15.89
N PHE A 442 10.17 -7.39 14.60
CA PHE A 442 8.95 -6.91 13.99
C PHE A 442 7.67 -7.46 14.66
N GLU A 443 7.66 -8.73 15.07
CA GLU A 443 6.48 -9.40 15.64
C GLU A 443 6.36 -9.29 17.16
N SER A 444 7.15 -8.42 17.78
CA SER A 444 7.23 -8.35 19.25
C SER A 444 5.96 -7.86 19.93
N ARG A 445 5.10 -7.07 19.24
CA ARG A 445 3.85 -6.52 19.80
C ARG A 445 2.77 -6.39 18.74
N PRO A 446 1.93 -7.42 18.55
CA PRO A 446 0.79 -7.30 17.65
C PRO A 446 -0.20 -6.27 18.21
N VAL A 447 -0.64 -5.36 17.35
CA VAL A 447 -1.73 -4.42 17.66
C VAL A 447 -3.06 -5.18 17.63
N LEU A 448 -3.98 -4.83 18.52
CA LEU A 448 -5.33 -5.38 18.54
C LEU A 448 -6.31 -4.31 18.09
N MET A 449 -7.12 -4.62 17.09
CA MET A 449 -8.22 -3.75 16.67
C MET A 449 -9.24 -3.60 17.81
N GLN A 450 -9.75 -2.38 17.97
CA GLN A 450 -10.80 -2.08 18.94
C GLN A 450 -12.17 -2.37 18.32
N ASP A 451 -13.11 -2.80 19.16
CA ASP A 451 -14.51 -2.94 18.75
C ASP A 451 -15.17 -1.57 18.52
N VAL A 452 -15.95 -1.45 17.47
CA VAL A 452 -16.78 -0.28 17.20
C VAL A 452 -17.99 -0.31 18.13
N GLU A 453 -18.20 0.73 18.93
CA GLU A 453 -19.39 0.85 19.79
C GLU A 453 -20.61 1.25 18.96
N VAL A 454 -21.57 0.34 18.84
CA VAL A 454 -22.80 0.52 18.03
C VAL A 454 -24.07 0.69 18.88
N ASP A 455 -23.99 0.50 20.21
CA ASP A 455 -25.12 0.73 21.11
C ASP A 455 -25.49 2.21 21.15
N ALA A 456 -26.62 2.59 20.51
CA ALA A 456 -27.09 3.97 20.44
C ALA A 456 -27.21 4.67 21.82
N GLY A 457 -27.41 3.91 22.89
CA GLY A 457 -27.44 4.44 24.26
C GLY A 457 -26.06 4.90 24.77
N LYS A 458 -24.97 4.30 24.24
CA LYS A 458 -23.58 4.60 24.59
C LYS A 458 -22.90 5.56 23.61
N VAL A 459 -23.41 5.68 22.38
CA VAL A 459 -22.87 6.61 21.40
C VAL A 459 -23.09 8.06 21.86
N PRO A 460 -22.06 8.91 21.93
CA PRO A 460 -22.15 10.26 22.52
C PRO A 460 -22.80 11.29 21.62
N PHE A 461 -23.22 10.93 20.41
CA PHE A 461 -23.88 11.81 19.43
C PHE A 461 -25.16 11.17 18.89
N GLU A 462 -25.95 11.95 18.16
CA GLU A 462 -27.13 11.54 17.38
C GLU A 462 -27.05 12.07 15.96
N ILE A 463 -27.71 11.41 15.02
CA ILE A 463 -27.91 11.92 13.65
C ILE A 463 -29.05 12.92 13.72
N ALA A 464 -28.76 14.21 13.52
CA ALA A 464 -29.74 15.29 13.53
C ALA A 464 -30.29 15.61 12.12
N GLN A 465 -29.51 15.29 11.08
CA GLN A 465 -29.88 15.42 9.66
C GLN A 465 -29.23 14.28 8.87
N PRO A 466 -29.86 13.76 7.79
CA PRO A 466 -31.16 14.13 7.25
C PRO A 466 -32.32 13.83 8.19
N ALA A 467 -33.40 14.59 8.10
CA ALA A 467 -34.64 14.33 8.82
C ALA A 467 -35.65 13.61 7.93
N GLY A 468 -36.45 12.71 8.52
CA GLY A 468 -37.44 11.89 7.80
C GLY A 468 -36.85 10.60 7.25
N ASP A 469 -37.60 9.92 6.35
CA ASP A 469 -37.29 8.58 5.86
C ASP A 469 -36.91 8.57 4.37
N THR A 470 -36.88 9.72 3.70
CA THR A 470 -36.60 9.85 2.27
C THR A 470 -35.66 11.02 1.97
N ILE A 471 -34.82 10.86 0.98
CA ILE A 471 -33.89 11.86 0.45
C ILE A 471 -34.04 11.99 -1.07
N PRO A 472 -33.81 13.18 -1.67
CA PRO A 472 -33.83 13.35 -3.12
C PRO A 472 -32.56 12.77 -3.78
N ALA A 473 -32.72 12.17 -4.96
CA ALA A 473 -31.59 11.65 -5.74
C ALA A 473 -30.70 12.75 -6.34
N ALA A 474 -31.28 13.89 -6.71
CA ALA A 474 -30.60 14.93 -7.51
C ALA A 474 -30.29 16.22 -6.76
N ALA A 475 -30.81 16.40 -5.55
CA ALA A 475 -30.58 17.62 -4.76
C ALA A 475 -29.55 17.40 -3.65
N ALA A 476 -28.97 18.52 -3.15
CA ALA A 476 -28.13 18.49 -1.97
C ALA A 476 -28.93 18.04 -0.73
N VAL A 477 -28.37 17.14 0.04
CA VAL A 477 -28.97 16.60 1.26
C VAL A 477 -28.13 17.07 2.44
N PRO A 478 -28.71 17.80 3.41
CA PRO A 478 -27.97 18.19 4.60
C PRO A 478 -27.69 16.98 5.50
N TYR A 479 -26.51 16.94 6.09
CA TYR A 479 -26.18 15.99 7.16
C TYR A 479 -25.68 16.74 8.41
N ALA A 480 -25.99 16.23 9.59
CA ALA A 480 -25.50 16.79 10.83
C ALA A 480 -25.46 15.74 11.95
N ALA A 481 -24.36 15.71 12.69
CA ALA A 481 -24.26 15.04 13.98
C ALA A 481 -24.38 16.06 15.11
N LYS A 482 -25.09 15.69 16.17
CA LYS A 482 -25.26 16.52 17.37
C LYS A 482 -24.79 15.75 18.60
N LEU A 483 -23.89 16.32 19.37
CA LEU A 483 -23.46 15.75 20.64
C LEU A 483 -24.65 15.71 21.63
N LYS A 484 -24.90 14.55 22.24
CA LYS A 484 -25.92 14.38 23.29
C LYS A 484 -25.51 15.09 24.59
N ARG A 485 -24.21 15.09 24.86
CA ARG A 485 -23.62 15.70 26.05
C ARG A 485 -22.12 15.90 25.84
N GLU A 486 -21.61 17.04 26.28
CA GLU A 486 -20.17 17.26 26.37
C GLU A 486 -19.57 16.45 27.54
N THR A 487 -18.66 15.55 27.20
CA THR A 487 -17.96 14.70 28.15
C THR A 487 -16.53 14.51 27.68
N LYS A 488 -15.69 13.89 28.51
CA LYS A 488 -14.35 13.47 28.07
C LYS A 488 -14.42 12.55 26.82
N ALA A 489 -15.48 11.74 26.71
CA ALA A 489 -15.71 10.83 25.58
C ALA A 489 -16.17 11.53 24.29
N SER A 490 -16.54 12.79 24.33
CA SER A 490 -16.96 13.58 23.12
C SER A 490 -15.93 14.64 22.73
N ARG A 491 -14.79 14.71 23.40
CA ARG A 491 -13.74 15.68 23.07
C ARG A 491 -13.05 15.32 21.75
N ASN A 492 -12.79 16.32 20.94
CA ASN A 492 -12.06 16.19 19.66
C ASN A 492 -12.67 15.12 18.73
N MET A 493 -14.00 15.08 18.61
CA MET A 493 -14.69 14.13 17.71
C MET A 493 -14.34 14.39 16.26
N ILE A 494 -13.93 13.34 15.58
CA ILE A 494 -13.74 13.26 14.12
C ILE A 494 -14.89 12.44 13.57
N TYR A 495 -15.54 12.92 12.50
CA TYR A 495 -16.64 12.21 11.87
C TYR A 495 -16.24 11.68 10.49
N LEU A 496 -16.84 10.54 10.12
CA LEU A 496 -16.84 10.00 8.76
C LEU A 496 -18.26 9.56 8.42
N TRP A 497 -18.85 10.20 7.41
CA TRP A 497 -20.15 9.86 6.89
C TRP A 497 -20.00 9.03 5.63
N THR A 498 -20.67 7.90 5.58
CA THR A 498 -20.66 6.99 4.44
C THR A 498 -22.08 6.65 4.02
N GLY A 499 -22.25 6.35 2.73
CA GLY A 499 -23.53 5.94 2.18
C GLY A 499 -23.36 4.80 1.19
N GLU A 500 -24.22 3.79 1.31
CA GLU A 500 -24.24 2.61 0.45
C GLU A 500 -25.67 2.35 -0.04
N VAL A 501 -25.81 2.00 -1.32
CA VAL A 501 -27.07 1.49 -1.89
C VAL A 501 -27.00 -0.03 -1.90
N THR A 502 -27.58 -0.65 -0.89
CA THR A 502 -27.40 -2.09 -0.61
C THR A 502 -27.91 -3.00 -1.74
N ALA A 503 -28.93 -2.57 -2.48
CA ALA A 503 -29.48 -3.34 -3.60
C ALA A 503 -28.56 -3.43 -4.82
N ASP A 504 -27.63 -2.49 -4.96
CA ASP A 504 -26.75 -2.37 -6.15
C ASP A 504 -25.35 -2.96 -5.95
N GLY A 505 -24.97 -3.28 -4.70
CA GLY A 505 -23.71 -4.01 -4.40
C GLY A 505 -22.40 -3.26 -4.67
N GLU A 506 -22.47 -1.94 -4.95
CA GLU A 506 -21.29 -1.11 -5.28
C GLU A 506 -20.44 -0.71 -4.05
N GLY A 507 -20.94 -1.00 -2.86
CA GLY A 507 -20.31 -0.62 -1.60
C GLY A 507 -20.51 0.85 -1.24
N TYR A 508 -19.92 1.28 -0.13
CA TYR A 508 -20.12 2.63 0.37
C TYR A 508 -19.34 3.68 -0.42
N ARG A 509 -19.77 4.93 -0.28
CA ARG A 509 -19.01 6.13 -0.67
C ARG A 509 -18.93 7.08 0.51
N VAL A 510 -17.85 7.84 0.58
CA VAL A 510 -17.72 8.93 1.56
C VAL A 510 -18.68 10.05 1.18
N LEU A 511 -19.50 10.46 2.14
CA LEU A 511 -20.45 11.58 2.01
C LEU A 511 -19.88 12.88 2.61
N GLY A 512 -19.04 12.78 3.63
CA GLY A 512 -18.37 13.89 4.28
C GLY A 512 -17.66 13.51 5.56
N THR A 513 -16.93 14.47 6.15
CA THR A 513 -16.16 14.31 7.38
C THR A 513 -16.42 15.40 8.41
N ALA A 514 -17.21 16.42 8.05
CA ALA A 514 -17.57 17.50 8.99
C ALA A 514 -18.66 17.07 9.97
N THR A 515 -18.81 17.81 11.05
CA THR A 515 -19.94 17.65 11.99
C THR A 515 -21.27 17.90 11.30
N SER A 516 -21.30 18.82 10.32
CA SER A 516 -22.47 19.12 9.48
C SER A 516 -22.01 19.60 8.11
N GLY A 517 -22.83 19.35 7.10
CA GLY A 517 -22.58 19.74 5.72
C GLY A 517 -23.71 19.29 4.80
N GLU A 518 -23.41 19.21 3.53
CA GLU A 518 -24.33 18.72 2.51
C GLU A 518 -23.62 17.67 1.64
N PHE A 519 -24.35 16.68 1.16
CA PHE A 519 -23.90 15.72 0.17
C PHE A 519 -24.91 15.57 -0.95
N HIS A 520 -24.46 15.10 -2.08
CA HIS A 520 -25.30 14.55 -3.14
C HIS A 520 -25.22 13.04 -3.09
N VAL A 521 -26.33 12.36 -3.39
CA VAL A 521 -26.28 10.90 -3.56
C VAL A 521 -25.22 10.61 -4.62
N PRO A 522 -24.16 9.82 -4.29
CA PRO A 522 -23.03 9.67 -5.20
C PRO A 522 -23.43 9.04 -6.53
N ALA A 523 -23.01 9.65 -7.64
CA ALA A 523 -23.22 9.10 -8.96
C ALA A 523 -22.58 7.71 -9.06
N GLY A 524 -23.23 6.79 -9.75
CA GLY A 524 -22.71 5.45 -10.00
C GLY A 524 -22.92 4.43 -8.87
N ILE A 525 -23.66 4.77 -7.79
CA ILE A 525 -24.08 3.79 -6.79
C ILE A 525 -25.59 3.49 -6.81
N VAL A 526 -26.38 4.26 -7.56
CA VAL A 526 -27.81 4.04 -7.75
C VAL A 526 -28.06 3.63 -9.19
N HIS A 527 -28.32 2.37 -9.40
CA HIS A 527 -28.57 1.81 -10.74
C HIS A 527 -30.05 1.54 -10.99
N HIS A 528 -30.86 1.38 -9.94
CA HIS A 528 -32.27 1.00 -10.03
C HIS A 528 -33.11 1.76 -9.01
N PHE A 529 -34.41 2.00 -9.34
CA PHE A 529 -35.39 2.55 -8.44
C PHE A 529 -36.55 1.56 -8.27
N PRO A 530 -37.17 1.46 -7.08
CA PRO A 530 -36.85 2.20 -5.85
C PRO A 530 -35.51 1.80 -5.24
N ALA A 531 -34.79 2.74 -4.66
CA ALA A 531 -33.50 2.53 -4.03
C ALA A 531 -33.50 3.01 -2.58
N THR A 532 -32.64 2.43 -1.76
CA THR A 532 -32.46 2.81 -0.35
C THR A 532 -31.00 3.12 -0.09
N LEU A 533 -30.72 4.30 0.45
CA LEU A 533 -29.40 4.66 0.96
C LEU A 533 -29.27 4.20 2.41
N HIS A 534 -28.34 3.29 2.67
CA HIS A 534 -27.86 3.00 4.02
C HIS A 534 -26.77 4.00 4.37
N MET A 535 -27.08 4.96 5.22
CA MET A 535 -26.15 5.96 5.71
C MET A 535 -25.58 5.50 7.05
N ARG A 536 -24.26 5.57 7.16
CA ARG A 536 -23.54 5.30 8.41
C ARG A 536 -22.69 6.50 8.77
N VAL A 537 -22.70 6.87 10.04
CA VAL A 537 -21.77 7.86 10.60
C VAL A 537 -20.89 7.22 11.64
N TYR A 538 -19.60 7.31 11.43
CA TYR A 538 -18.60 6.99 12.42
C TYR A 538 -18.20 8.24 13.19
N GLY A 539 -17.95 8.09 14.49
CA GLY A 539 -17.41 9.15 15.33
C GLY A 539 -16.21 8.63 16.11
N LEU A 540 -15.03 9.18 15.84
CA LEU A 540 -13.78 8.85 16.52
C LEU A 540 -13.44 9.96 17.50
N ASN A 541 -13.28 9.63 18.79
CA ASN A 541 -13.00 10.62 19.82
C ASN A 541 -11.50 10.81 20.09
N GLY A 542 -11.15 11.87 20.84
CA GLY A 542 -9.78 12.17 21.24
C GLY A 542 -9.11 11.14 22.16
N LEU A 543 -9.79 10.04 22.51
CA LEU A 543 -9.23 8.89 23.24
C LEU A 543 -9.06 7.67 22.33
N GLY A 544 -9.26 7.83 21.01
CA GLY A 544 -9.16 6.74 20.04
C GLY A 544 -10.34 5.78 20.01
N LYS A 545 -11.44 6.04 20.75
CA LYS A 545 -12.61 5.17 20.74
C LYS A 545 -13.51 5.50 19.55
N LEU A 546 -13.88 4.46 18.80
CA LEU A 546 -14.75 4.54 17.61
C LEU A 546 -16.19 4.16 17.96
N TYR A 547 -17.13 4.97 17.48
CA TYR A 547 -18.58 4.80 17.61
C TYR A 547 -19.21 4.79 16.21
N SER A 548 -20.37 4.12 16.05
CA SER A 548 -21.11 4.14 14.80
C SER A 548 -22.61 4.21 15.03
N LEU A 549 -23.30 4.95 14.16
CA LEU A 549 -24.76 4.98 14.03
C LEU A 549 -25.16 4.80 12.56
N ASP A 550 -26.25 4.07 12.35
CA ASP A 550 -26.80 3.79 11.03
C ASP A 550 -28.21 4.36 10.88
N GLN A 551 -28.57 4.79 9.67
CA GLN A 551 -29.92 5.18 9.30
C GLN A 551 -30.16 4.87 7.81
N ASN A 552 -31.38 4.42 7.49
CA ASN A 552 -31.79 4.10 6.12
C ASN A 552 -32.74 5.18 5.60
N PHE A 553 -32.57 5.56 4.33
CA PHE A 553 -33.39 6.55 3.63
C PHE A 553 -33.84 5.99 2.28
N GLY A 554 -35.13 6.07 1.96
CA GLY A 554 -35.60 5.88 0.60
C GLY A 554 -35.05 6.97 -0.31
N ILE A 555 -34.58 6.63 -1.51
CA ILE A 555 -34.13 7.60 -2.51
C ILE A 555 -35.27 7.90 -3.44
N ALA A 556 -35.77 9.14 -3.41
CA ALA A 556 -36.81 9.64 -4.32
C ALA A 556 -36.19 10.16 -5.61
N GLN A 557 -36.83 9.83 -6.76
CA GLN A 557 -36.41 10.32 -8.09
C GLN A 557 -36.54 11.83 -8.21
#